data_b0fd4055a1a5b536384efc49c10884fd
#
_entry.id   b0fd4055a1a5b536384efc49c10884fd
#
_cell.length_a   1.000
_cell.length_b   1.000
_cell.length_c   1.000
_cell.angle_alpha   90.00
_cell.angle_beta   90.00
_cell.angle_gamma   90.00
#
_symmetry.space_group_name_H-M   'P 1'
#
loop_
_entity.id
_entity.type
_entity.pdbx_description
1 polymer ?
#
loop_
_entity_poly.entity_id
_entity_poly.type
_entity_poly.pdbx_seq_one_letter_code
_entity_poly.pdbx_strand_id
1 'polypeptide(L)'
;LSYGLSHLPVPPAVDAARALAETEAFWRDWTARSNVSGPYSEEINRSLITLKALTHAPTGGVVAAATTSLPEQFGGERNWDYRFCWVRDATLTLLALMNAGYFEEASAWRDWLLRAVAGAPDQMQIMYGLAGERRLTEWLVDWLPGYEGAKPVRIGNAAHQQFQLDVYGELMDA
;
A
#
# COMPACT_ATOMS: atom_id res chain seq x y z
N LEU A 1 -14.29 15.58 9.02
CA LEU A 1 -15.24 14.49 9.28
C LEU A 1 -14.52 13.39 10.05
N SER A 2 -15.00 13.08 11.27
CA SER A 2 -14.51 11.93 12.04
C SER A 2 -15.53 10.80 11.91
N TYR A 3 -15.05 9.61 11.59
CA TYR A 3 -15.86 8.41 11.56
C TYR A 3 -15.36 7.42 12.61
N GLY A 4 -16.27 6.86 13.39
CA GLY A 4 -15.97 5.87 14.41
C GLY A 4 -17.22 5.05 14.77
N LEU A 5 -17.01 3.96 15.49
CA LEU A 5 -18.11 3.14 15.98
C LEU A 5 -18.94 3.95 16.98
N SER A 6 -20.26 3.86 16.91
CA SER A 6 -21.21 4.69 17.71
C SER A 6 -21.07 4.53 19.23
N HIS A 7 -20.44 3.47 19.71
CA HIS A 7 -20.19 3.21 21.12
C HIS A 7 -18.84 3.76 21.63
N LEU A 8 -18.00 4.31 20.74
CA LEU A 8 -16.74 4.93 21.12
C LEU A 8 -16.94 6.43 21.44
N PRO A 9 -16.11 7.01 22.31
CA PRO A 9 -16.15 8.44 22.57
C PRO A 9 -15.92 9.24 21.27
N VAL A 10 -16.64 10.36 21.15
CA VAL A 10 -16.41 11.29 20.04
C VAL A 10 -14.97 11.79 20.13
N PRO A 11 -14.16 11.65 19.07
CA PRO A 11 -12.79 12.15 19.09
C PRO A 11 -12.78 13.68 19.31
N PRO A 12 -11.74 14.22 19.97
CA PRO A 12 -11.63 15.65 20.18
C PRO A 12 -11.63 16.41 18.87
N ALA A 13 -12.11 17.66 18.89
CA ALA A 13 -12.09 18.50 17.71
C ALA A 13 -10.65 18.72 17.23
N VAL A 14 -10.43 18.53 15.93
CA VAL A 14 -9.13 18.73 15.29
C VAL A 14 -8.98 20.20 14.93
N ASP A 15 -7.90 20.83 15.37
CA ASP A 15 -7.47 22.13 14.83
C ASP A 15 -6.94 21.89 13.40
N ALA A 16 -7.74 22.24 12.41
CA ALA A 16 -7.44 21.98 11.02
C ALA A 16 -6.20 22.75 10.52
N ALA A 17 -5.99 23.97 10.99
CA ALA A 17 -4.83 24.76 10.59
C ALA A 17 -3.53 24.17 11.13
N ARG A 18 -3.52 23.75 12.39
CA ARG A 18 -2.40 23.06 12.99
C ARG A 18 -2.14 21.71 12.32
N ALA A 19 -3.16 20.91 12.09
CA ALA A 19 -3.03 19.61 11.45
C ALA A 19 -2.46 19.73 10.02
N LEU A 20 -2.87 20.76 9.27
CA LEU A 20 -2.31 21.04 7.96
C LEU A 20 -0.82 21.41 8.05
N ALA A 21 -0.45 22.32 8.96
CA ALA A 21 0.93 22.73 9.13
C ALA A 21 1.82 21.55 9.56
N GLU A 22 1.36 20.71 10.47
CA GLU A 22 2.06 19.48 10.91
C GLU A 22 2.23 18.48 9.75
N THR A 23 1.22 18.33 8.91
CA THR A 23 1.26 17.46 7.72
C THR A 23 2.26 17.99 6.68
N GLU A 24 2.24 19.30 6.40
CA GLU A 24 3.21 19.91 5.50
C GLU A 24 4.65 19.77 6.01
N ALA A 25 4.86 20.03 7.30
CA ALA A 25 6.17 19.88 7.93
C ALA A 25 6.68 18.44 7.80
N PHE A 26 5.84 17.45 8.13
CA PHE A 26 6.18 16.03 7.97
C PHE A 26 6.66 15.69 6.56
N TRP A 27 5.92 16.10 5.53
CA TRP A 27 6.30 15.78 4.16
C TRP A 27 7.54 16.53 3.68
N ARG A 28 7.74 17.78 4.11
CA ARG A 28 8.95 18.54 3.81
C ARG A 28 10.19 17.93 4.46
N ASP A 29 10.09 17.58 5.75
CA ASP A 29 11.18 16.96 6.48
C ASP A 29 11.51 15.57 5.93
N TRP A 30 10.49 14.80 5.56
CA TRP A 30 10.71 13.50 4.93
C TRP A 30 11.42 13.66 3.58
N THR A 31 10.94 14.53 2.70
CA THR A 31 11.51 14.75 1.36
C THR A 31 12.94 15.29 1.44
N ALA A 32 13.25 16.13 2.42
CA ALA A 32 14.58 16.69 2.61
C ALA A 32 15.67 15.65 2.91
N ARG A 33 15.30 14.43 3.30
CA ARG A 33 16.24 13.32 3.55
C ARG A 33 16.69 12.60 2.28
N SER A 34 16.05 12.86 1.13
CA SER A 34 16.38 12.23 -0.14
C SER A 34 17.80 12.57 -0.58
N ASN A 35 18.56 11.57 -1.01
CA ASN A 35 19.88 11.73 -1.63
C ASN A 35 19.81 11.83 -3.17
N VAL A 36 18.62 11.86 -3.73
CA VAL A 36 18.40 11.92 -5.17
C VAL A 36 18.85 13.24 -5.74
N SER A 37 19.65 13.19 -6.81
CA SER A 37 20.18 14.36 -7.51
C SER A 37 20.15 14.13 -9.03
N GLY A 38 20.27 15.22 -9.80
CA GLY A 38 20.31 15.14 -11.27
C GLY A 38 19.06 15.68 -11.94
N PRO A 39 18.94 15.53 -13.26
CA PRO A 39 17.93 16.20 -14.08
C PRO A 39 16.48 15.78 -13.81
N TYR A 40 16.25 14.58 -13.23
CA TYR A 40 14.92 14.05 -12.91
C TYR A 40 14.65 13.97 -11.41
N SER A 41 15.39 14.73 -10.59
CA SER A 41 15.29 14.65 -9.14
C SER A 41 13.92 15.05 -8.61
N GLU A 42 13.23 15.99 -9.24
CA GLU A 42 11.90 16.44 -8.86
C GLU A 42 10.85 15.32 -9.09
N GLU A 43 10.85 14.71 -10.27
CA GLU A 43 9.95 13.63 -10.66
C GLU A 43 10.18 12.38 -9.80
N ILE A 44 11.43 12.06 -9.52
CA ILE A 44 11.79 10.93 -8.65
C ILE A 44 11.30 11.19 -7.22
N ASN A 45 11.58 12.37 -6.66
CA ASN A 45 11.10 12.71 -5.32
C ASN A 45 9.57 12.72 -5.25
N ARG A 46 8.87 13.17 -6.29
CA ARG A 46 7.41 13.07 -6.37
C ARG A 46 6.92 11.64 -6.36
N SER A 47 7.59 10.75 -7.07
CA SER A 47 7.29 9.31 -7.07
C SER A 47 7.54 8.67 -5.69
N LEU A 48 8.65 9.02 -5.03
CA LEU A 48 8.97 8.55 -3.68
C LEU A 48 7.92 8.98 -2.64
N ILE A 49 7.38 10.19 -2.73
CA ILE A 49 6.25 10.65 -1.89
C ILE A 49 5.05 9.72 -2.08
N THR A 50 4.73 9.33 -3.32
CA THR A 50 3.63 8.41 -3.60
C THR A 50 3.87 7.04 -2.97
N LEU A 51 5.06 6.47 -3.13
CA LEU A 51 5.43 5.19 -2.52
C LEU A 51 5.36 5.25 -0.99
N LYS A 52 5.85 6.34 -0.39
CA LYS A 52 5.73 6.56 1.07
C LYS A 52 4.27 6.65 1.51
N ALA A 53 3.41 7.31 0.74
CA ALA A 53 1.99 7.43 1.06
C ALA A 53 1.24 6.09 0.99
N LEU A 54 1.76 5.10 0.24
CA LEU A 54 1.24 3.73 0.18
C LEU A 54 1.77 2.82 1.30
N THR A 55 2.71 3.31 2.11
CA THR A 55 3.26 2.58 3.25
C THR A 55 2.40 2.80 4.50
N HIS A 56 1.91 1.72 5.08
CA HIS A 56 1.12 1.77 6.33
C HIS A 56 2.06 1.84 7.54
N ALA A 57 2.20 3.02 8.13
CA ALA A 57 3.13 3.28 9.22
C ALA A 57 3.06 2.29 10.40
N PRO A 58 1.85 1.89 10.90
CA PRO A 58 1.78 0.97 12.04
C PRO A 58 2.30 -0.43 11.80
N THR A 59 2.27 -0.93 10.55
CA THR A 59 2.67 -2.32 10.25
C THR A 59 3.93 -2.43 9.39
N GLY A 60 4.27 -1.39 8.62
CA GLY A 60 5.32 -1.42 7.61
C GLY A 60 4.87 -1.99 6.25
N GLY A 61 3.65 -2.51 6.15
CA GLY A 61 3.12 -3.04 4.89
C GLY A 61 2.93 -1.96 3.82
N VAL A 62 3.19 -2.30 2.56
CA VAL A 62 3.07 -1.40 1.42
C VAL A 62 1.98 -1.92 0.49
N VAL A 63 0.90 -1.16 0.31
CA VAL A 63 -0.19 -1.53 -0.59
C VAL A 63 0.14 -1.18 -2.04
N ALA A 64 -0.36 -1.99 -2.98
CA ALA A 64 -0.18 -1.70 -4.41
C ALA A 64 -0.95 -0.42 -4.82
N ALA A 65 -2.12 -0.17 -4.23
CA ALA A 65 -2.83 1.10 -4.33
C ALA A 65 -3.73 1.33 -3.11
N ALA A 66 -4.05 2.59 -2.81
CA ALA A 66 -4.97 2.96 -1.72
C ALA A 66 -6.46 2.77 -2.08
N THR A 67 -6.77 2.23 -3.26
CA THR A 67 -8.10 2.18 -3.84
C THR A 67 -8.53 0.77 -4.19
N THR A 68 -9.85 0.55 -4.22
CA THR A 68 -10.47 -0.63 -4.83
C THR A 68 -11.30 -0.25 -6.04
N SER A 69 -11.38 -1.16 -7.00
CA SER A 69 -12.35 -1.16 -8.09
C SER A 69 -12.32 0.05 -9.01
N LEU A 70 -11.23 0.77 -9.09
CA LEU A 70 -11.00 1.72 -10.17
C LEU A 70 -10.77 0.93 -11.47
N PRO A 71 -11.51 1.26 -12.56
CA PRO A 71 -11.42 0.50 -13.80
C PRO A 71 -10.09 0.75 -14.53
N GLU A 72 -9.49 -0.31 -15.06
CA GLU A 72 -8.36 -0.19 -15.98
C GLU A 72 -8.79 0.47 -17.30
N GLN A 73 -10.06 0.35 -17.64
CA GLN A 73 -10.70 1.00 -18.77
C GLN A 73 -12.13 1.42 -18.37
N PHE A 74 -12.52 2.65 -18.68
CA PHE A 74 -13.88 3.13 -18.38
C PHE A 74 -14.96 2.21 -18.96
N GLY A 75 -15.92 1.82 -18.11
CA GLY A 75 -16.96 0.86 -18.47
C GLY A 75 -16.51 -0.60 -18.55
N GLY A 76 -15.24 -0.89 -18.28
CA GLY A 76 -14.70 -2.25 -18.29
C GLY A 76 -14.98 -3.03 -17.00
N GLU A 77 -14.62 -4.33 -17.04
CA GLU A 77 -14.87 -5.28 -15.94
C GLU A 77 -13.63 -5.54 -15.07
N ARG A 78 -12.46 -5.02 -15.47
CA ARG A 78 -11.19 -5.23 -14.78
C ARG A 78 -10.99 -4.18 -13.68
N ASN A 79 -11.76 -4.34 -12.61
CA ASN A 79 -11.89 -3.42 -11.49
C ASN A 79 -11.45 -4.12 -10.21
N TRP A 80 -10.14 -4.18 -9.97
CA TRP A 80 -9.56 -5.00 -8.91
C TRP A 80 -9.41 -4.22 -7.60
N ASP A 81 -9.34 -4.96 -6.49
CA ASP A 81 -8.97 -4.42 -5.19
C ASP A 81 -7.45 -4.49 -5.04
N TYR A 82 -6.79 -3.33 -5.04
CA TYR A 82 -5.35 -3.20 -4.92
C TYR A 82 -4.87 -2.78 -3.52
N ARG A 83 -5.75 -2.78 -2.51
CA ARG A 83 -5.43 -2.38 -1.13
C ARG A 83 -4.68 -3.45 -0.34
N PHE A 84 -3.94 -4.29 -1.02
CA PHE A 84 -3.16 -5.40 -0.46
C PHE A 84 -1.68 -5.24 -0.79
N CYS A 85 -0.85 -5.94 -0.02
CA CYS A 85 0.59 -5.92 -0.14
C CYS A 85 1.06 -7.08 -1.02
N TRP A 86 1.39 -6.82 -2.29
CA TRP A 86 2.09 -7.76 -3.14
C TRP A 86 3.56 -7.79 -2.77
N VAL A 87 4.15 -8.98 -2.64
CA VAL A 87 5.57 -9.14 -2.29
C VAL A 87 6.44 -8.46 -3.35
N ARG A 88 6.21 -8.72 -4.63
CA ARG A 88 6.95 -8.12 -5.75
C ARG A 88 6.90 -6.58 -5.73
N ASP A 89 5.70 -6.00 -5.70
CA ASP A 89 5.52 -4.55 -5.74
C ASP A 89 6.19 -3.87 -4.54
N ALA A 90 6.08 -4.49 -3.38
CA ALA A 90 6.70 -4.00 -2.16
C ALA A 90 8.23 -4.13 -2.18
N THR A 91 8.81 -5.20 -2.72
CA THR A 91 10.26 -5.36 -2.88
C THR A 91 10.83 -4.30 -3.82
N LEU A 92 10.18 -4.03 -4.96
CA LEU A 92 10.60 -2.97 -5.86
C LEU A 92 10.48 -1.58 -5.22
N THR A 93 9.43 -1.35 -4.41
CA THR A 93 9.27 -0.12 -3.64
C THR A 93 10.39 0.04 -2.62
N LEU A 94 10.73 -1.04 -1.91
CA LEU A 94 11.84 -1.09 -0.97
C LEU A 94 13.16 -0.68 -1.63
N LEU A 95 13.47 -1.28 -2.76
CA LEU A 95 14.69 -0.97 -3.53
C LEU A 95 14.74 0.50 -3.94
N ALA A 96 13.61 1.05 -4.42
CA ALA A 96 13.52 2.46 -4.77
C ALA A 96 13.76 3.40 -3.57
N LEU A 97 13.17 3.08 -2.41
CA LEU A 97 13.35 3.85 -1.18
C LEU A 97 14.78 3.77 -0.66
N MET A 98 15.41 2.59 -0.66
CA MET A 98 16.80 2.40 -0.25
C MET A 98 17.77 3.18 -1.14
N ASN A 99 17.59 3.11 -2.46
CA ASN A 99 18.40 3.85 -3.42
C ASN A 99 18.31 5.38 -3.22
N ALA A 100 17.19 5.86 -2.68
CA ALA A 100 16.97 7.26 -2.35
C ALA A 100 17.37 7.63 -0.90
N GLY A 101 17.93 6.70 -0.12
CA GLY A 101 18.41 6.93 1.24
C GLY A 101 17.41 6.69 2.37
N TYR A 102 16.24 6.09 2.09
CA TYR A 102 15.17 5.85 3.07
C TYR A 102 15.25 4.44 3.66
N PHE A 103 16.20 4.20 4.54
CA PHE A 103 16.45 2.88 5.13
C PHE A 103 15.49 2.52 6.27
N GLU A 104 14.83 3.48 6.90
CA GLU A 104 13.86 3.23 7.96
C GLU A 104 12.61 2.53 7.40
N GLU A 105 12.12 3.01 6.26
CA GLU A 105 11.00 2.41 5.54
C GLU A 105 11.32 0.99 5.10
N ALA A 106 12.53 0.78 4.61
CA ALA A 106 13.05 -0.51 4.22
C ALA A 106 13.07 -1.51 5.39
N SER A 107 13.59 -1.09 6.53
CA SER A 107 13.64 -1.91 7.73
C SER A 107 12.24 -2.27 8.24
N ALA A 108 11.31 -1.32 8.26
CA ALA A 108 9.93 -1.55 8.68
C ALA A 108 9.22 -2.55 7.77
N TRP A 109 9.43 -2.46 6.46
CA TRP A 109 8.86 -3.41 5.52
C TRP A 109 9.47 -4.80 5.64
N ARG A 110 10.78 -4.93 5.80
CA ARG A 110 11.45 -6.21 6.03
C ARG A 110 10.87 -6.91 7.26
N ASP A 111 10.68 -6.18 8.36
CA ASP A 111 10.09 -6.72 9.58
C ASP A 111 8.63 -7.15 9.37
N TRP A 112 7.88 -6.42 8.55
CA TRP A 112 6.54 -6.82 8.12
C TRP A 112 6.58 -8.10 7.30
N LEU A 113 7.46 -8.18 6.29
CA LEU A 113 7.61 -9.34 5.42
C LEU A 113 7.93 -10.62 6.22
N LEU A 114 8.89 -10.55 7.12
CA LEU A 114 9.27 -11.69 7.97
C LEU A 114 8.08 -12.22 8.80
N ARG A 115 7.20 -11.33 9.24
CA ARG A 115 5.96 -11.73 9.94
C ARG A 115 4.92 -12.34 9.00
N ALA A 116 4.73 -11.73 7.82
CA ALA A 116 3.71 -12.14 6.86
C ALA A 116 4.02 -13.51 6.22
N VAL A 117 5.30 -13.76 5.90
CA VAL A 117 5.74 -15.00 5.25
C VAL A 117 6.12 -16.11 6.24
N ALA A 118 6.03 -15.88 7.55
CA ALA A 118 6.34 -16.88 8.56
C ALA A 118 5.53 -18.17 8.33
N GLY A 119 6.23 -19.30 8.23
CA GLY A 119 5.64 -20.61 7.97
C GLY A 119 6.41 -21.42 6.94
N ALA A 120 5.76 -22.42 6.38
CA ALA A 120 6.36 -23.28 5.36
C ALA A 120 6.41 -22.57 3.99
N PRO A 121 7.50 -22.68 3.23
CA PRO A 121 7.66 -22.02 1.93
C PRO A 121 6.57 -22.35 0.92
N ASP A 122 6.01 -23.54 0.95
CA ASP A 122 4.92 -24.00 0.09
C ASP A 122 3.57 -23.31 0.38
N GLN A 123 3.47 -22.63 1.53
CA GLN A 123 2.30 -21.86 1.94
C GLN A 123 2.45 -20.36 1.66
N MET A 124 3.50 -19.96 1.01
CA MET A 124 3.75 -18.56 0.69
C MET A 124 2.74 -18.07 -0.37
N GLN A 125 2.21 -16.88 -0.13
CA GLN A 125 1.28 -16.21 -1.04
C GLN A 125 2.00 -15.08 -1.77
N ILE A 126 1.49 -14.71 -2.94
CA ILE A 126 2.02 -13.57 -3.70
C ILE A 126 1.64 -12.23 -3.09
N MET A 127 0.62 -12.21 -2.22
CA MET A 127 0.09 -11.01 -1.60
C MET A 127 -0.54 -11.32 -0.23
N TYR A 128 -0.60 -10.29 0.60
CA TYR A 128 -1.11 -10.33 1.97
C TYR A 128 -1.90 -9.06 2.29
N GLY A 129 -2.70 -9.08 3.35
CA GLY A 129 -3.28 -7.87 3.91
C GLY A 129 -2.24 -6.99 4.60
N LEU A 130 -2.60 -5.77 4.98
CA LEU A 130 -1.72 -4.79 5.64
C LEU A 130 -1.10 -5.27 6.96
N ALA A 131 -1.81 -6.10 7.72
CA ALA A 131 -1.29 -6.70 8.94
C ALA A 131 -0.75 -8.14 8.73
N GLY A 132 -0.61 -8.59 7.48
CA GLY A 132 -0.14 -9.92 7.11
C GLY A 132 -1.29 -10.94 6.98
N GLU A 133 -2.53 -10.50 6.82
CA GLU A 133 -3.67 -11.38 6.62
C GLU A 133 -3.50 -12.19 5.35
N ARG A 134 -3.79 -13.50 5.46
CA ARG A 134 -3.64 -14.47 4.37
C ARG A 134 -4.97 -14.73 3.66
N ARG A 135 -6.09 -14.49 4.32
CA ARG A 135 -7.42 -14.74 3.77
C ARG A 135 -7.96 -13.45 3.14
N LEU A 136 -7.87 -13.35 1.82
CA LEU A 136 -8.24 -12.16 1.04
C LEU A 136 -9.41 -12.46 0.10
N THR A 137 -10.44 -13.15 0.61
CA THR A 137 -11.58 -13.62 -0.17
C THR A 137 -12.21 -12.48 -0.97
N GLU A 138 -12.26 -12.66 -2.29
CA GLU A 138 -12.93 -11.72 -3.18
C GLU A 138 -14.44 -11.91 -3.16
N TRP A 139 -15.19 -10.81 -3.15
CA TRP A 139 -16.64 -10.79 -3.30
C TRP A 139 -17.09 -9.52 -4.03
N LEU A 140 -18.27 -9.60 -4.67
CA LEU A 140 -18.84 -8.53 -5.46
C LEU A 140 -19.80 -7.69 -4.62
N VAL A 141 -19.79 -6.38 -4.84
CA VAL A 141 -20.63 -5.40 -4.16
C VAL A 141 -21.65 -4.87 -5.17
N ASP A 142 -22.73 -5.64 -5.38
CA ASP A 142 -23.67 -5.43 -6.48
C ASP A 142 -24.48 -4.13 -6.38
N TRP A 143 -24.64 -3.59 -5.16
CA TRP A 143 -25.40 -2.35 -4.91
C TRP A 143 -24.60 -1.07 -5.19
N LEU A 144 -23.29 -1.16 -5.44
CA LEU A 144 -22.46 -0.01 -5.81
C LEU A 144 -22.38 0.12 -7.33
N PRO A 145 -22.52 1.35 -7.86
CA PRO A 145 -22.50 1.56 -9.31
C PRO A 145 -21.10 1.40 -9.94
N GLY A 146 -20.03 1.47 -9.13
CA GLY A 146 -18.67 1.57 -9.62
C GLY A 146 -18.32 2.97 -10.14
N TYR A 147 -17.02 3.18 -10.38
CA TYR A 147 -16.53 4.45 -10.94
C TYR A 147 -16.97 4.58 -12.39
N GLU A 148 -17.63 5.69 -12.75
CA GLU A 148 -18.19 5.90 -14.10
C GLU A 148 -19.08 4.71 -14.59
N GLY A 149 -19.78 4.05 -13.64
CA GLY A 149 -20.61 2.90 -13.95
C GLY A 149 -19.85 1.59 -14.26
N ALA A 150 -18.54 1.56 -14.12
CA ALA A 150 -17.72 0.38 -14.34
C ALA A 150 -17.95 -0.66 -13.23
N LYS A 151 -18.50 -1.80 -13.60
CA LYS A 151 -18.81 -2.93 -12.72
C LYS A 151 -17.96 -4.14 -13.07
N PRO A 152 -17.77 -5.07 -12.12
CA PRO A 152 -18.24 -5.06 -10.74
C PRO A 152 -17.36 -4.21 -9.81
N VAL A 153 -17.93 -3.78 -8.68
CA VAL A 153 -17.15 -3.32 -7.52
C VAL A 153 -16.74 -4.55 -6.72
N ARG A 154 -15.45 -4.66 -6.36
CA ARG A 154 -14.88 -5.80 -5.65
C ARG A 154 -14.31 -5.40 -4.29
N ILE A 155 -14.42 -6.31 -3.34
CA ILE A 155 -13.67 -6.29 -2.09
C ILE A 155 -12.95 -7.62 -1.97
N GLY A 156 -11.70 -7.59 -1.55
CA GLY A 156 -10.85 -8.77 -1.63
C GLY A 156 -10.25 -8.95 -3.02
N ASN A 157 -9.35 -9.92 -3.17
CA ASN A 157 -8.70 -10.19 -4.44
C ASN A 157 -8.33 -11.68 -4.56
N ALA A 158 -8.95 -12.37 -5.49
CA ALA A 158 -8.77 -13.81 -5.70
C ALA A 158 -7.35 -14.19 -6.18
N ALA A 159 -6.55 -13.21 -6.62
CA ALA A 159 -5.15 -13.45 -6.99
C ALA A 159 -4.30 -14.00 -5.84
N HIS A 160 -4.73 -13.84 -4.56
CA HIS A 160 -4.04 -14.43 -3.42
C HIS A 160 -3.91 -15.97 -3.49
N GLN A 161 -4.72 -16.62 -4.32
CA GLN A 161 -4.68 -18.06 -4.56
C GLN A 161 -3.79 -18.46 -5.74
N GLN A 162 -3.24 -17.50 -6.46
CA GLN A 162 -2.37 -17.79 -7.60
C GLN A 162 -0.99 -18.21 -7.12
N PHE A 163 -0.38 -19.10 -7.87
CA PHE A 163 1.03 -19.43 -7.75
C PHE A 163 1.83 -18.62 -8.78
N GLN A 164 2.78 -17.82 -8.31
CA GLN A 164 3.68 -17.04 -9.15
C GLN A 164 5.12 -17.32 -8.71
N LEU A 165 5.98 -17.67 -9.66
CA LEU A 165 7.36 -18.07 -9.37
C LEU A 165 8.25 -16.93 -8.88
N ASP A 166 7.95 -15.72 -9.27
CA ASP A 166 8.68 -14.51 -8.89
C ASP A 166 8.72 -14.26 -7.38
N VAL A 167 7.66 -14.66 -6.64
CA VAL A 167 7.58 -14.41 -5.20
C VAL A 167 8.77 -14.97 -4.41
N TYR A 168 9.34 -16.09 -4.83
CA TYR A 168 10.51 -16.67 -4.15
C TYR A 168 11.78 -15.88 -4.42
N GLY A 169 11.96 -15.39 -5.65
CA GLY A 169 13.05 -14.50 -6.00
C GLY A 169 12.98 -13.18 -5.26
N GLU A 170 11.80 -12.55 -5.24
CA GLU A 170 11.55 -11.30 -4.55
C GLU A 170 11.81 -11.41 -3.03
N LEU A 171 11.43 -12.53 -2.41
CA LEU A 171 11.72 -12.79 -1.00
C LEU A 171 13.21 -12.90 -0.72
N MET A 172 13.98 -13.49 -1.66
CA MET A 172 15.42 -13.65 -1.48
C MET A 172 16.20 -12.37 -1.73
N ASP A 173 15.62 -11.43 -2.47
CA ASP A 173 16.21 -10.14 -2.83
C ASP A 173 15.91 -9.05 -1.77
N ALA A 174 14.89 -9.26 -0.95
CA ALA A 174 14.44 -8.34 0.10
C ALA A 174 15.25 -8.48 1.40
#